data_6c49a36c82cf754cd612058fd925c664
#
_entry.id   6c49a36c82cf754cd612058fd925c664
#
_cell.length_a   1.000
_cell.length_b   1.000
_cell.length_c   1.000
_cell.angle_alpha   90.00
_cell.angle_beta   90.00
_cell.angle_gamma   90.00
#
_symmetry.space_group_name_H-M   'P 1'
#
loop_
_entity.id
_entity.type
_entity.pdbx_description
1 polymer ?
#
loop_
_entity_poly.entity_id
_entity_poly.type
_entity_poly.pdbx_seq_one_letter_code
_entity_poly.pdbx_strand_id
1 'polypeptide(L)'
;DLYENMSISENVFAVETEEVNEERILAFAQACKMFGCPVKLYMISRDLNVSPRQELYELLYKTWGYNSFRDLKIYKDLNVNHDVSTISQGTIIETVIQQAEHAYNGEIDKVNNILLTSPTGAGKSLLFQLSAIYLAEQFGLLTIVVSPLVALMNDQVDGLNYNGVATLNSNKTAADKDSILRGVRDKTINLLYLSPELLLSYSITTFIGDRKLGLLVVDEAHTVTTWGRDFRVDYWFLGDYLRKARRILKYPFPIFALTATAVWDPTGKNDMVFDTIRSLNMDPCIKYIGVVRRDNISFEINMSN
;
A
#
# COMPACT_ATOMS: atom_id res chain seq x y z
N ASP A 1 10.84 8.47 -20.73
CA ASP A 1 12.15 7.88 -20.96
C ASP A 1 12.30 6.62 -20.11
N LEU A 2 12.27 5.45 -20.79
CA LEU A 2 12.40 4.12 -20.18
C LEU A 2 13.75 3.90 -19.45
N TYR A 3 14.75 4.70 -19.78
CA TYR A 3 16.12 4.58 -19.25
C TYR A 3 16.33 5.16 -17.86
N GLU A 4 15.56 6.15 -17.44
CA GLU A 4 15.75 6.82 -16.15
C GLU A 4 15.25 6.00 -14.93
N ASN A 5 14.48 4.93 -15.18
CA ASN A 5 13.85 4.13 -14.14
C ASN A 5 14.57 2.78 -13.84
N MET A 6 15.72 2.56 -14.44
CA MET A 6 16.46 1.31 -14.29
C MET A 6 17.48 1.41 -13.18
N SER A 7 17.28 0.74 -12.06
CA SER A 7 18.35 0.54 -11.07
C SER A 7 19.38 -0.45 -11.63
N ILE A 8 20.66 -0.10 -11.55
CA ILE A 8 21.79 -0.82 -12.17
C ILE A 8 21.97 -2.27 -11.67
N SER A 9 21.22 -2.73 -10.66
CA SER A 9 21.41 -4.06 -10.08
C SER A 9 20.37 -5.12 -10.45
N GLU A 10 19.14 -4.74 -10.82
CA GLU A 10 18.11 -5.64 -11.33
C GLU A 10 17.10 -4.83 -12.15
N ASN A 11 17.08 -5.05 -13.44
CA ASN A 11 16.11 -4.42 -14.33
C ASN A 11 14.78 -5.16 -14.22
N VAL A 12 13.80 -4.54 -13.56
CA VAL A 12 12.45 -5.06 -13.44
C VAL A 12 11.55 -4.28 -14.38
N PHE A 13 10.90 -4.98 -15.30
CA PHE A 13 9.92 -4.43 -16.21
C PHE A 13 8.55 -4.94 -15.80
N ALA A 14 7.67 -4.06 -15.36
CA ALA A 14 6.30 -4.38 -15.03
C ALA A 14 5.39 -4.01 -16.21
N VAL A 15 4.55 -4.95 -16.64
CA VAL A 15 3.62 -4.74 -17.75
C VAL A 15 2.21 -5.02 -17.25
N GLU A 16 1.30 -4.06 -17.41
CA GLU A 16 -0.14 -4.29 -17.26
C GLU A 16 -0.67 -5.00 -18.51
N THR A 17 -1.33 -6.14 -18.32
CA THR A 17 -1.55 -7.16 -19.35
C THR A 17 -2.71 -6.94 -20.30
N GLU A 18 -3.58 -5.98 -20.08
CA GLU A 18 -4.83 -5.97 -20.86
C GLU A 18 -4.68 -5.50 -22.31
N GLU A 19 -3.55 -4.86 -22.72
CA GLU A 19 -3.39 -4.37 -24.12
C GLU A 19 -1.95 -4.34 -24.66
N VAL A 20 -0.99 -4.94 -23.99
CA VAL A 20 0.38 -4.91 -24.52
C VAL A 20 0.58 -6.06 -25.48
N ASN A 21 0.94 -5.73 -26.71
CA ASN A 21 1.32 -6.71 -27.72
C ASN A 21 2.50 -7.54 -27.18
N GLU A 22 2.23 -8.79 -26.79
CA GLU A 22 3.21 -9.73 -26.20
C GLU A 22 4.46 -9.83 -27.06
N GLU A 23 4.33 -9.77 -28.39
CA GLU A 23 5.47 -9.79 -29.33
C GLU A 23 6.42 -8.60 -29.13
N ARG A 24 5.90 -7.40 -28.88
CA ARG A 24 6.73 -6.20 -28.63
C ARG A 24 7.49 -6.30 -27.31
N ILE A 25 6.85 -6.84 -26.27
CA ILE A 25 7.49 -7.04 -24.96
C ILE A 25 8.58 -8.10 -25.05
N LEU A 26 8.28 -9.23 -25.71
CA LEU A 26 9.25 -10.29 -25.93
C LEU A 26 10.42 -9.79 -26.78
N ALA A 27 10.17 -9.01 -27.83
CA ALA A 27 11.22 -8.40 -28.65
C ALA A 27 12.09 -7.44 -27.85
N PHE A 28 11.49 -6.62 -26.98
CA PHE A 28 12.22 -5.72 -26.08
C PHE A 28 13.07 -6.50 -25.07
N ALA A 29 12.50 -7.53 -24.42
CA ALA A 29 13.23 -8.39 -23.49
C ALA A 29 14.41 -9.11 -24.17
N GLN A 30 14.22 -9.57 -25.39
CA GLN A 30 15.29 -10.19 -26.19
C GLN A 30 16.39 -9.17 -26.55
N ALA A 31 16.02 -7.96 -26.97
CA ALA A 31 16.97 -6.90 -27.24
C ALA A 31 17.78 -6.53 -25.99
N CYS A 32 17.14 -6.35 -24.85
CA CYS A 32 17.84 -6.10 -23.58
C CYS A 32 18.82 -7.22 -23.22
N LYS A 33 18.42 -8.48 -23.42
CA LYS A 33 19.27 -9.65 -23.19
C LYS A 33 20.51 -9.66 -24.09
N MET A 34 20.36 -9.24 -25.35
CA MET A 34 21.49 -9.13 -26.30
C MET A 34 22.50 -8.06 -25.87
N PHE A 35 22.07 -7.01 -25.16
CA PHE A 35 22.95 -5.98 -24.64
C PHE A 35 23.47 -6.26 -23.21
N GLY A 36 23.29 -7.50 -22.72
CA GLY A 36 23.77 -7.90 -21.40
C GLY A 36 22.95 -7.35 -20.23
N CYS A 37 21.75 -6.81 -20.50
CA CYS A 37 20.82 -6.29 -19.51
C CYS A 37 19.69 -7.32 -19.29
N PRO A 38 19.77 -8.25 -18.30
CA PRO A 38 18.69 -9.19 -18.04
C PRO A 38 17.46 -8.42 -17.56
N VAL A 39 16.33 -8.64 -18.22
CA VAL A 39 15.04 -8.02 -17.89
C VAL A 39 14.13 -9.11 -17.33
N LYS A 40 13.63 -8.93 -16.13
CA LYS A 40 12.51 -9.72 -15.59
C LYS A 40 11.20 -9.06 -16.02
N LEU A 41 10.37 -9.80 -16.71
CA LEU A 41 9.02 -9.37 -17.06
C LEU A 41 8.06 -9.82 -15.97
N TYR A 42 7.37 -8.88 -15.36
CA TYR A 42 6.29 -9.15 -14.43
C TYR A 42 4.98 -8.79 -15.12
N MET A 43 4.08 -9.75 -15.20
CA MET A 43 2.72 -9.48 -15.66
C MET A 43 1.88 -9.10 -14.44
N ILE A 44 1.44 -7.85 -14.39
CA ILE A 44 0.55 -7.36 -13.35
C ILE A 44 -0.87 -7.50 -13.88
N SER A 45 -1.60 -8.47 -13.34
CA SER A 45 -3.04 -8.60 -13.61
C SER A 45 -3.83 -8.04 -12.43
N ARG A 46 -4.70 -7.06 -12.72
CA ARG A 46 -5.69 -6.58 -11.78
C ARG A 46 -6.99 -7.38 -11.98
N ASP A 47 -7.20 -8.39 -11.15
CA ASP A 47 -8.45 -9.12 -11.18
C ASP A 47 -9.51 -8.40 -10.32
N LEU A 48 -10.51 -7.83 -10.98
CA LEU A 48 -11.64 -7.15 -10.33
C LEU A 48 -12.71 -8.12 -9.82
N ASN A 49 -12.61 -9.40 -10.15
CA ASN A 49 -13.60 -10.43 -9.83
C ASN A 49 -13.17 -11.36 -8.69
N VAL A 50 -12.07 -11.06 -8.02
CA VAL A 50 -11.62 -11.85 -6.86
C VAL A 50 -12.69 -11.82 -5.79
N SER A 51 -13.19 -13.00 -5.42
CA SER A 51 -14.16 -13.14 -4.34
C SER A 51 -13.42 -13.21 -3.00
N PRO A 52 -13.84 -12.41 -2.00
CA PRO A 52 -13.25 -12.50 -0.67
C PRO A 52 -13.60 -13.85 -0.03
N ARG A 53 -12.67 -14.41 0.70
CA ARG A 53 -12.85 -15.66 1.46
C ARG A 53 -13.88 -15.48 2.59
N GLN A 54 -14.50 -16.56 3.00
CA GLN A 54 -15.58 -16.54 3.99
C GLN A 54 -15.13 -15.98 5.34
N GLU A 55 -13.92 -16.29 5.75
CA GLU A 55 -13.31 -15.88 7.02
C GLU A 55 -13.23 -14.34 7.17
N LEU A 56 -13.14 -13.61 6.05
CA LEU A 56 -13.13 -12.14 6.07
C LEU A 56 -14.50 -11.56 6.45
N TYR A 57 -15.60 -12.19 6.10
CA TYR A 57 -16.94 -11.78 6.52
C TYR A 57 -17.15 -12.01 8.01
N GLU A 58 -16.67 -13.13 8.51
CA GLU A 58 -16.74 -13.46 9.94
C GLU A 58 -15.92 -12.47 10.77
N LEU A 59 -14.71 -12.17 10.31
CA LEU A 59 -13.82 -11.22 10.96
C LEU A 59 -14.36 -9.78 10.89
N LEU A 60 -14.94 -9.39 9.75
CA LEU A 60 -15.62 -8.11 9.57
C LEU A 60 -16.77 -7.94 10.58
N TYR A 61 -17.61 -8.97 10.72
CA TYR A 61 -18.70 -8.95 11.68
C TYR A 61 -18.20 -8.91 13.12
N LYS A 62 -17.24 -9.75 13.48
CA LYS A 62 -16.66 -9.84 14.82
C LYS A 62 -16.04 -8.50 15.27
N THR A 63 -15.38 -7.79 14.37
CA THR A 63 -14.60 -6.59 14.72
C THR A 63 -15.40 -5.30 14.58
N TRP A 64 -16.22 -5.17 13.52
CA TRP A 64 -16.97 -3.93 13.21
C TRP A 64 -18.50 -4.09 13.26
N GLY A 65 -19.03 -5.29 13.39
CA GLY A 65 -20.47 -5.57 13.34
C GLY A 65 -21.08 -5.44 11.94
N TYR A 66 -20.27 -5.39 10.88
CA TYR A 66 -20.77 -5.28 9.50
C TYR A 66 -20.96 -6.65 8.86
N ASN A 67 -22.09 -6.83 8.17
CA ASN A 67 -22.43 -8.08 7.47
C ASN A 67 -21.96 -8.12 6.00
N SER A 68 -21.53 -7.00 5.45
CA SER A 68 -21.12 -6.90 4.05
C SER A 68 -20.08 -5.83 3.86
N PHE A 69 -19.26 -6.01 2.84
CA PHE A 69 -18.32 -5.00 2.36
C PHE A 69 -19.05 -3.93 1.54
N ARG A 70 -18.53 -2.70 1.57
CA ARG A 70 -19.01 -1.62 0.71
C ARG A 70 -18.35 -1.71 -0.65
N ASP A 71 -19.03 -1.14 -1.65
CA ASP A 71 -18.49 -0.97 -2.98
C ASP A 71 -17.79 0.38 -3.12
N LEU A 72 -16.66 0.37 -3.84
CA LEU A 72 -15.89 1.54 -4.22
C LEU A 72 -16.01 1.75 -5.74
N LYS A 73 -16.12 3.01 -6.16
CA LYS A 73 -16.08 3.36 -7.58
C LYS A 73 -14.62 3.54 -8.00
N ILE A 74 -14.19 2.80 -9.01
CA ILE A 74 -12.84 2.87 -9.59
C ILE A 74 -12.92 3.03 -11.11
N TYR A 75 -11.85 3.53 -11.71
CA TYR A 75 -11.69 3.48 -13.16
C TYR A 75 -11.43 2.03 -13.60
N LYS A 76 -12.20 1.57 -14.58
CA LYS A 76 -12.13 0.20 -15.11
C LYS A 76 -10.82 -0.04 -15.84
N ASP A 77 -10.46 0.90 -16.70
CA ASP A 77 -9.24 0.88 -17.49
C ASP A 77 -8.48 2.19 -17.29
N LEU A 78 -7.19 2.10 -17.00
CA LEU A 78 -6.35 3.26 -16.77
C LEU A 78 -5.73 3.83 -18.05
N ASN A 79 -5.79 3.09 -19.16
CA ASN A 79 -5.09 3.45 -20.40
C ASN A 79 -6.00 3.97 -21.51
N VAL A 80 -7.29 3.62 -21.51
CA VAL A 80 -8.17 3.81 -22.67
C VAL A 80 -9.27 4.84 -22.45
N ASN A 81 -9.96 4.80 -21.32
CA ASN A 81 -11.10 5.68 -21.09
C ASN A 81 -11.39 5.90 -19.59
N HIS A 82 -12.29 6.82 -19.30
CA HIS A 82 -12.74 7.12 -17.95
C HIS A 82 -13.93 6.28 -17.48
N ASP A 83 -14.10 5.08 -18.02
CA ASP A 83 -15.18 4.20 -17.60
C ASP A 83 -15.02 3.81 -16.13
N VAL A 84 -16.13 3.91 -15.40
CA VAL A 84 -16.18 3.63 -13.97
C VAL A 84 -16.79 2.25 -13.76
N SER A 85 -16.16 1.48 -12.89
CA SER A 85 -16.66 0.21 -12.38
C SER A 85 -16.79 0.27 -10.87
N THR A 86 -17.48 -0.69 -10.29
CA THR A 86 -17.51 -0.90 -8.85
C THR A 86 -16.63 -2.09 -8.47
N ILE A 87 -15.95 -1.98 -7.35
CA ILE A 87 -15.19 -3.06 -6.73
C ILE A 87 -15.55 -3.14 -5.25
N SER A 88 -15.74 -4.35 -4.74
CA SER A 88 -15.97 -4.55 -3.31
C SER A 88 -14.69 -4.27 -2.50
N GLN A 89 -14.84 -3.66 -1.33
CA GLN A 89 -13.76 -3.58 -0.34
C GLN A 89 -13.17 -4.98 -0.05
N GLY A 90 -14.01 -6.01 -0.01
CA GLY A 90 -13.58 -7.39 0.20
C GLY A 90 -12.62 -7.90 -0.88
N THR A 91 -12.85 -7.55 -2.14
CA THR A 91 -11.95 -7.89 -3.26
C THR A 91 -10.57 -7.26 -3.08
N ILE A 92 -10.50 -6.00 -2.66
CA ILE A 92 -9.22 -5.32 -2.40
C ILE A 92 -8.50 -5.97 -1.22
N ILE A 93 -9.21 -6.26 -0.13
CA ILE A 93 -8.67 -6.94 1.06
C ILE A 93 -8.11 -8.30 0.67
N GLU A 94 -8.86 -9.09 -0.09
CA GLU A 94 -8.42 -10.39 -0.58
C GLU A 94 -7.15 -10.28 -1.40
N THR A 95 -7.07 -9.30 -2.32
CA THR A 95 -5.87 -9.04 -3.11
C THR A 95 -4.67 -8.70 -2.20
N VAL A 96 -4.85 -7.84 -1.20
CA VAL A 96 -3.78 -7.48 -0.25
C VAL A 96 -3.28 -8.71 0.50
N ILE A 97 -4.18 -9.57 0.97
CA ILE A 97 -3.85 -10.80 1.67
C ILE A 97 -3.09 -11.76 0.75
N GLN A 98 -3.54 -11.95 -0.50
CA GLN A 98 -2.86 -12.82 -1.46
C GLN A 98 -1.42 -12.38 -1.72
N GLN A 99 -1.16 -11.06 -1.81
CA GLN A 99 0.21 -10.58 -1.97
C GLN A 99 1.09 -10.89 -0.76
N ALA A 100 0.54 -10.78 0.45
CA ALA A 100 1.24 -11.17 1.68
C ALA A 100 1.45 -12.69 1.77
N GLU A 101 0.49 -13.49 1.33
CA GLU A 101 0.61 -14.96 1.25
C GLU A 101 1.69 -15.38 0.25
N HIS A 102 1.75 -14.76 -0.94
CA HIS A 102 2.83 -15.00 -1.90
C HIS A 102 4.21 -14.72 -1.29
N ALA A 103 4.35 -13.60 -0.59
CA ALA A 103 5.59 -13.27 0.11
C ALA A 103 5.93 -14.28 1.22
N TYR A 104 4.93 -14.68 2.01
CA TYR A 104 5.10 -15.66 3.09
C TYR A 104 5.53 -17.03 2.58
N ASN A 105 4.97 -17.47 1.46
CA ASN A 105 5.27 -18.75 0.81
C ASN A 105 6.57 -18.74 -0.02
N GLY A 106 7.24 -17.58 -0.14
CA GLY A 106 8.47 -17.44 -0.93
C GLY A 106 8.24 -17.35 -2.44
N GLU A 107 7.03 -17.08 -2.88
CA GLU A 107 6.65 -16.88 -4.29
C GLU A 107 6.98 -15.44 -4.75
N ILE A 108 8.28 -15.10 -4.71
CA ILE A 108 8.78 -13.74 -4.86
C ILE A 108 8.31 -13.08 -6.17
N ASP A 109 8.27 -13.83 -7.24
CA ASP A 109 7.90 -13.33 -8.57
C ASP A 109 6.40 -13.01 -8.71
N LYS A 110 5.58 -13.40 -7.73
CA LYS A 110 4.14 -13.11 -7.69
C LYS A 110 3.79 -11.94 -6.75
N VAL A 111 4.75 -11.46 -5.97
CA VAL A 111 4.49 -10.39 -5.00
C VAL A 111 4.41 -9.04 -5.69
N ASN A 112 3.24 -8.42 -5.63
CA ASN A 112 3.00 -7.08 -6.12
C ASN A 112 2.70 -6.14 -4.96
N ASN A 113 3.06 -4.87 -5.12
CA ASN A 113 2.57 -3.80 -4.26
C ASN A 113 1.16 -3.37 -4.70
N ILE A 114 0.46 -2.64 -3.86
CA ILE A 114 -0.90 -2.19 -4.16
C ILE A 114 -1.01 -0.70 -3.87
N LEU A 115 -1.61 0.06 -4.79
CA LEU A 115 -1.97 1.45 -4.58
C LEU A 115 -3.48 1.62 -4.76
N LEU A 116 -4.11 2.26 -3.77
CA LEU A 116 -5.51 2.63 -3.82
C LEU A 116 -5.68 4.13 -3.68
N THR A 117 -6.35 4.75 -4.65
CA THR A 117 -6.93 6.09 -4.45
C THR A 117 -8.41 5.95 -4.16
N SER A 118 -8.90 6.65 -3.14
CA SER A 118 -10.32 6.58 -2.76
C SER A 118 -10.69 7.78 -1.91
N PRO A 119 -11.89 8.37 -2.07
CA PRO A 119 -12.27 9.57 -1.34
C PRO A 119 -12.24 9.36 0.18
N THR A 120 -12.17 10.47 0.92
CA THR A 120 -12.31 10.45 2.39
C THR A 120 -13.68 9.86 2.75
N GLY A 121 -13.73 9.03 3.79
CA GLY A 121 -14.96 8.36 4.21
C GLY A 121 -15.29 7.06 3.46
N ALA A 122 -14.47 6.66 2.49
CA ALA A 122 -14.65 5.40 1.76
C ALA A 122 -14.25 4.14 2.57
N GLY A 123 -13.83 4.29 3.83
CA GLY A 123 -13.45 3.18 4.69
C GLY A 123 -12.06 2.61 4.39
N LYS A 124 -11.12 3.45 3.96
CA LYS A 124 -9.72 3.02 3.67
C LYS A 124 -9.05 2.27 4.82
N SER A 125 -9.26 2.73 6.07
CA SER A 125 -8.65 2.11 7.24
C SER A 125 -9.08 0.65 7.43
N LEU A 126 -10.36 0.34 7.17
CA LEU A 126 -10.88 -1.02 7.24
C LEU A 126 -10.11 -1.97 6.32
N LEU A 127 -9.71 -1.52 5.13
CA LEU A 127 -9.04 -2.37 4.14
C LEU A 127 -7.73 -2.96 4.69
N PHE A 128 -6.88 -2.14 5.28
CA PHE A 128 -5.62 -2.65 5.82
C PHE A 128 -5.75 -3.21 7.25
N GLN A 129 -6.67 -2.70 8.06
CA GLN A 129 -6.89 -3.21 9.42
C GLN A 129 -7.42 -4.65 9.39
N LEU A 130 -8.41 -4.93 8.53
CA LEU A 130 -8.94 -6.29 8.38
C LEU A 130 -7.89 -7.24 7.81
N SER A 131 -7.13 -6.80 6.78
CA SER A 131 -6.01 -7.57 6.25
C SER A 131 -4.97 -7.88 7.34
N ALA A 132 -4.61 -6.88 8.16
CA ALA A 132 -3.64 -7.04 9.23
C ALA A 132 -4.08 -8.05 10.29
N ILE A 133 -5.35 -7.98 10.72
CA ILE A 133 -5.90 -8.91 11.72
C ILE A 133 -5.91 -10.34 11.14
N TYR A 134 -6.37 -10.51 9.90
CA TYR A 134 -6.36 -11.81 9.24
C TYR A 134 -4.94 -12.40 9.14
N LEU A 135 -3.98 -11.62 8.66
CA LEU A 135 -2.58 -12.04 8.53
C LEU A 135 -1.94 -12.39 9.87
N ALA A 136 -2.34 -11.70 10.94
CA ALA A 136 -1.88 -12.00 12.28
C ALA A 136 -2.49 -13.31 12.83
N GLU A 137 -3.80 -13.50 12.66
CA GLU A 137 -4.50 -14.69 13.18
C GLU A 137 -4.09 -15.95 12.41
N GLN A 138 -3.90 -15.88 11.07
CA GLN A 138 -3.60 -17.07 10.27
C GLN A 138 -2.11 -17.39 10.18
N PHE A 139 -1.24 -16.37 10.13
CA PHE A 139 0.19 -16.56 9.83
C PHE A 139 1.12 -16.02 10.92
N GLY A 140 0.59 -15.35 11.93
CA GLY A 140 1.40 -14.69 12.96
C GLY A 140 2.25 -13.53 12.41
N LEU A 141 1.85 -12.95 11.28
CA LEU A 141 2.56 -11.86 10.61
C LEU A 141 2.30 -10.51 11.31
N LEU A 142 3.28 -9.62 11.23
CA LEU A 142 3.17 -8.24 11.69
C LEU A 142 2.79 -7.34 10.52
N THR A 143 1.89 -6.40 10.77
CA THR A 143 1.62 -5.28 9.86
C THR A 143 2.12 -3.97 10.47
N ILE A 144 2.86 -3.18 9.68
CA ILE A 144 3.27 -1.83 10.03
C ILE A 144 2.47 -0.84 9.19
N VAL A 145 1.90 0.17 9.82
CA VAL A 145 1.20 1.30 9.17
C VAL A 145 2.00 2.57 9.40
N VAL A 146 2.45 3.18 8.32
CA VAL A 146 3.11 4.49 8.34
C VAL A 146 2.04 5.55 8.07
N SER A 147 1.80 6.43 9.05
CA SER A 147 0.81 7.49 8.94
C SER A 147 1.38 8.83 9.42
N PRO A 148 1.09 9.97 8.73
CA PRO A 148 1.69 11.26 9.03
C PRO A 148 1.09 11.95 10.26
N LEU A 149 -0.08 11.55 10.70
CA LEU A 149 -0.85 12.26 11.71
C LEU A 149 -1.03 11.43 12.99
N VAL A 150 -0.30 11.80 14.03
CA VAL A 150 -0.35 11.11 15.34
C VAL A 150 -1.77 11.07 15.92
N ALA A 151 -2.55 12.16 15.81
CA ALA A 151 -3.93 12.16 16.25
C ALA A 151 -4.77 11.12 15.53
N LEU A 152 -4.66 11.05 14.21
CA LEU A 152 -5.38 10.06 13.39
C LEU A 152 -4.98 8.63 13.73
N MET A 153 -3.68 8.38 13.98
CA MET A 153 -3.23 7.05 14.43
C MET A 153 -3.89 6.65 15.75
N ASN A 154 -3.95 7.56 16.72
CA ASN A 154 -4.59 7.27 18.00
C ASN A 154 -6.08 7.02 17.83
N ASP A 155 -6.79 7.86 17.06
CA ASP A 155 -8.22 7.66 16.78
C ASP A 155 -8.49 6.31 16.10
N GLN A 156 -7.62 5.88 15.19
CA GLN A 156 -7.75 4.58 14.53
C GLN A 156 -7.49 3.40 15.47
N VAL A 157 -6.57 3.53 16.42
CA VAL A 157 -6.30 2.51 17.44
C VAL A 157 -7.43 2.45 18.46
N ASP A 158 -7.86 3.60 18.97
CA ASP A 158 -8.92 3.68 19.99
C ASP A 158 -10.29 3.23 19.45
N GLY A 159 -10.53 3.48 18.15
CA GLY A 159 -11.75 3.05 17.46
C GLY A 159 -11.78 1.60 16.98
N LEU A 160 -10.66 0.87 17.09
CA LEU A 160 -10.56 -0.51 16.61
C LEU A 160 -10.80 -1.51 17.76
N ASN A 161 -11.86 -2.31 17.64
CA ASN A 161 -12.14 -3.37 18.61
C ASN A 161 -11.18 -4.58 18.42
N TYR A 162 -9.89 -4.34 18.65
CA TYR A 162 -8.83 -5.33 18.52
C TYR A 162 -7.66 -5.00 19.45
N ASN A 163 -7.34 -5.91 20.37
CA ASN A 163 -6.30 -5.68 21.39
C ASN A 163 -4.86 -5.74 20.85
N GLY A 164 -4.66 -6.30 19.65
CA GLY A 164 -3.34 -6.50 19.04
C GLY A 164 -2.83 -5.29 18.28
N VAL A 165 -3.23 -4.07 18.63
CA VAL A 165 -2.87 -2.83 17.95
C VAL A 165 -2.18 -1.84 18.89
N ALA A 166 -1.19 -1.09 18.38
CA ALA A 166 -0.53 -0.02 19.12
C ALA A 166 -0.04 1.10 18.21
N THR A 167 0.14 2.30 18.79
CA THR A 167 0.84 3.41 18.15
C THR A 167 2.20 3.62 18.77
N LEU A 168 3.21 3.83 17.94
CA LEU A 168 4.55 4.20 18.36
C LEU A 168 4.95 5.50 17.66
N ASN A 169 5.12 6.57 18.43
CA ASN A 169 5.42 7.91 17.93
C ASN A 169 6.35 8.67 18.89
N SER A 170 6.77 9.88 18.52
CA SER A 170 7.70 10.70 19.32
C SER A 170 7.16 11.07 20.71
N ASN A 171 5.85 11.13 20.89
CA ASN A 171 5.21 11.53 22.16
C ASN A 171 5.19 10.43 23.22
N LYS A 172 5.50 9.18 22.84
CA LYS A 172 5.58 8.06 23.78
C LYS A 172 6.85 8.13 24.62
N THR A 173 6.74 7.80 25.92
CA THR A 173 7.91 7.67 26.79
C THR A 173 8.82 6.52 26.37
N ALA A 174 10.07 6.52 26.86
CA ALA A 174 10.97 5.40 26.59
C ALA A 174 10.43 4.05 27.12
N ALA A 175 9.78 4.07 28.28
CA ALA A 175 9.17 2.90 28.88
C ALA A 175 7.99 2.37 28.04
N ASP A 176 7.14 3.26 27.53
CA ASP A 176 6.03 2.89 26.65
C ASP A 176 6.56 2.29 25.34
N LYS A 177 7.57 2.90 24.73
CA LYS A 177 8.21 2.39 23.51
C LYS A 177 8.75 0.98 23.72
N ASP A 178 9.46 0.76 24.82
CA ASP A 178 10.02 -0.55 25.16
C ASP A 178 8.91 -1.58 25.42
N SER A 179 7.84 -1.19 26.10
CA SER A 179 6.67 -2.05 26.33
C SER A 179 5.99 -2.45 25.03
N ILE A 180 5.77 -1.49 24.10
CA ILE A 180 5.17 -1.76 22.79
C ILE A 180 6.06 -2.70 21.97
N LEU A 181 7.38 -2.44 21.91
CA LEU A 181 8.31 -3.30 21.17
C LEU A 181 8.42 -4.70 21.77
N ARG A 182 8.29 -4.85 23.08
CA ARG A 182 8.13 -6.17 23.72
C ARG A 182 6.85 -6.84 23.27
N GLY A 183 5.72 -6.13 23.27
CA GLY A 183 4.45 -6.66 22.79
C GLY A 183 4.50 -7.12 21.33
N VAL A 184 5.27 -6.44 20.47
CA VAL A 184 5.51 -6.90 19.09
C VAL A 184 6.29 -8.22 19.11
N ARG A 185 7.38 -8.33 19.87
CA ARG A 185 8.18 -9.56 19.98
C ARG A 185 7.35 -10.73 20.54
N ASP A 186 6.54 -10.45 21.54
CA ASP A 186 5.68 -11.45 22.22
C ASP A 186 4.40 -11.77 21.43
N LYS A 187 4.21 -11.19 20.24
CA LYS A 187 3.06 -11.37 19.35
C LYS A 187 1.72 -10.92 19.95
N THR A 188 1.74 -10.11 21.00
CA THR A 188 0.54 -9.47 21.56
C THR A 188 0.15 -8.22 20.77
N ILE A 189 1.12 -7.58 20.06
CA ILE A 189 0.88 -6.50 19.10
C ILE A 189 1.21 -6.99 17.70
N ASN A 190 0.23 -6.93 16.82
CA ASN A 190 0.31 -7.42 15.43
C ASN A 190 0.05 -6.34 14.38
N LEU A 191 -0.49 -5.20 14.81
CA LEU A 191 -0.72 -4.01 13.99
C LEU A 191 -0.06 -2.81 14.67
N LEU A 192 1.04 -2.33 14.09
CA LEU A 192 1.85 -1.26 14.67
C LEU A 192 1.80 -0.02 13.80
N TYR A 193 1.25 1.07 14.33
CA TYR A 193 1.28 2.37 13.69
C TYR A 193 2.56 3.12 14.05
N LEU A 194 3.24 3.65 13.06
CA LEU A 194 4.47 4.41 13.18
C LEU A 194 4.36 5.76 12.47
N SER A 195 4.92 6.80 13.07
CA SER A 195 5.18 8.02 12.33
C SER A 195 6.39 7.83 11.39
N PRO A 196 6.41 8.48 10.23
CA PRO A 196 7.51 8.34 9.27
C PRO A 196 8.87 8.73 9.87
N GLU A 197 8.92 9.78 10.68
CA GLU A 197 10.13 10.26 11.35
C GLU A 197 10.72 9.17 12.27
N LEU A 198 9.85 8.48 13.00
CA LEU A 198 10.30 7.42 13.89
C LEU A 198 10.74 6.19 13.11
N LEU A 199 10.02 5.81 12.06
CA LEU A 199 10.41 4.69 11.20
C LEU A 199 11.79 4.92 10.60
N LEU A 200 12.08 6.11 10.08
CA LEU A 200 13.36 6.47 9.45
C LEU A 200 14.52 6.57 10.44
N SER A 201 14.23 6.80 11.72
CA SER A 201 15.26 6.94 12.74
C SER A 201 15.92 5.62 13.15
N TYR A 202 15.32 4.47 12.83
CA TYR A 202 15.80 3.16 13.24
C TYR A 202 15.77 2.14 12.10
N SER A 203 16.51 1.03 12.25
CA SER A 203 16.37 -0.11 11.35
C SER A 203 14.99 -0.75 11.47
N ILE A 204 14.46 -1.30 10.38
CA ILE A 204 13.21 -2.04 10.38
C ILE A 204 13.22 -3.19 11.41
N THR A 205 14.36 -3.82 11.62
CA THR A 205 14.55 -4.90 12.60
C THR A 205 14.31 -4.46 14.06
N THR A 206 14.51 -3.17 14.36
CA THR A 206 14.18 -2.62 15.68
C THR A 206 12.69 -2.75 16.00
N PHE A 207 11.84 -2.55 15.00
CA PHE A 207 10.38 -2.59 15.16
C PHE A 207 9.82 -4.01 15.10
N ILE A 208 10.36 -4.87 14.24
CA ILE A 208 9.79 -6.20 14.02
C ILE A 208 10.44 -7.30 14.89
N GLY A 209 11.67 -7.08 15.40
CA GLY A 209 12.45 -8.13 16.05
C GLY A 209 12.68 -9.31 15.11
N ASP A 210 12.39 -10.53 15.57
CA ASP A 210 12.51 -11.77 14.79
C ASP A 210 11.22 -12.13 14.03
N ARG A 211 10.22 -11.25 14.02
CA ARG A 211 8.96 -11.49 13.32
C ARG A 211 9.07 -11.22 11.83
N LYS A 212 8.26 -11.93 11.05
CA LYS A 212 8.08 -11.59 9.63
C LYS A 212 7.09 -10.43 9.48
N LEU A 213 7.50 -9.43 8.69
CA LEU A 213 6.62 -8.35 8.25
C LEU A 213 5.73 -8.86 7.10
N GLY A 214 4.43 -8.99 7.32
CA GLY A 214 3.48 -9.46 6.34
C GLY A 214 2.99 -8.38 5.38
N LEU A 215 2.85 -7.15 5.90
CA LEU A 215 2.32 -6.01 5.15
C LEU A 215 2.92 -4.71 5.69
N LEU A 216 3.30 -3.81 4.79
CA LEU A 216 3.60 -2.43 5.12
C LEU A 216 2.59 -1.52 4.45
N VAL A 217 1.90 -0.73 5.25
CA VAL A 217 0.89 0.22 4.80
C VAL A 217 1.46 1.63 4.82
N VAL A 218 1.24 2.39 3.76
CA VAL A 218 1.54 3.83 3.71
C VAL A 218 0.22 4.58 3.57
N ASP A 219 -0.23 5.14 4.68
CA ASP A 219 -1.43 5.97 4.70
C ASP A 219 -1.10 7.40 4.28
N GLU A 220 -2.07 8.09 3.67
CA GLU A 220 -1.91 9.41 3.06
C GLU A 220 -0.68 9.49 2.13
N ALA A 221 -0.52 8.47 1.28
CA ALA A 221 0.67 8.25 0.46
C ALA A 221 0.99 9.41 -0.51
N HIS A 222 0.04 10.32 -0.80
CA HIS A 222 0.30 11.53 -1.59
C HIS A 222 1.36 12.45 -0.96
N THR A 223 1.61 12.31 0.35
CA THR A 223 2.61 13.11 1.07
C THR A 223 4.06 12.81 0.64
N VAL A 224 4.32 11.68 -0.05
CA VAL A 224 5.64 11.36 -0.61
C VAL A 224 5.96 12.15 -1.89
N THR A 225 4.96 12.78 -2.50
CA THR A 225 5.11 13.57 -3.74
C THR A 225 5.44 15.04 -3.44
N THR A 226 5.25 15.93 -4.39
CA THR A 226 5.67 17.34 -4.37
C THR A 226 5.24 18.12 -3.12
N TRP A 227 4.07 17.81 -2.55
CA TRP A 227 3.60 18.43 -1.31
C TRP A 227 4.36 17.97 -0.06
N GLY A 228 4.86 16.74 -0.06
CA GLY A 228 5.68 16.19 1.01
C GLY A 228 7.05 16.87 1.09
N ARG A 229 7.58 17.36 -0.01
CA ARG A 229 8.89 18.03 -0.08
C ARG A 229 8.97 19.29 0.77
N ASP A 230 7.89 20.07 0.79
CA ASP A 230 7.86 21.33 1.52
C ASP A 230 7.35 21.19 2.97
N PHE A 231 6.59 20.13 3.25
CA PHE A 231 5.92 19.98 4.54
C PHE A 231 6.44 18.81 5.40
N ARG A 232 6.96 17.71 4.78
CA ARG A 232 7.48 16.53 5.49
C ARG A 232 8.62 15.87 4.71
N VAL A 233 9.81 16.36 4.92
CA VAL A 233 11.06 15.86 4.30
C VAL A 233 11.25 14.34 4.54
N ASP A 234 10.75 13.84 5.68
CA ASP A 234 10.88 12.42 6.05
C ASP A 234 10.20 11.48 5.04
N TYR A 235 9.06 11.88 4.46
CA TYR A 235 8.40 11.06 3.46
C TYR A 235 9.22 10.86 2.18
N TRP A 236 10.09 11.80 1.83
CA TRP A 236 10.96 11.67 0.67
C TRP A 236 11.93 10.48 0.80
N PHE A 237 12.45 10.25 2.02
CA PHE A 237 13.39 9.16 2.26
C PHE A 237 12.71 7.81 2.48
N LEU A 238 11.38 7.78 2.55
CA LEU A 238 10.63 6.54 2.85
C LEU A 238 10.88 5.45 1.80
N GLY A 239 10.90 5.80 0.51
CA GLY A 239 11.16 4.82 -0.55
C GLY A 239 12.56 4.17 -0.45
N ASP A 240 13.58 4.97 -0.18
CA ASP A 240 14.94 4.45 0.03
C ASP A 240 15.02 3.58 1.28
N TYR A 241 14.33 3.97 2.34
CA TYR A 241 14.23 3.18 3.56
C TYR A 241 13.56 1.82 3.28
N LEU A 242 12.44 1.80 2.56
CA LEU A 242 11.73 0.56 2.23
C LEU A 242 12.57 -0.38 1.36
N ARG A 243 13.30 0.16 0.38
CA ARG A 243 14.26 -0.60 -0.41
C ARG A 243 15.35 -1.20 0.46
N LYS A 244 15.91 -0.43 1.39
CA LYS A 244 16.90 -0.89 2.35
C LYS A 244 16.32 -1.95 3.29
N ALA A 245 15.10 -1.76 3.77
CA ALA A 245 14.41 -2.73 4.63
C ALA A 245 14.26 -4.09 3.94
N ARG A 246 13.84 -4.13 2.66
CA ARG A 246 13.74 -5.36 1.87
C ARG A 246 15.10 -6.09 1.74
N ARG A 247 16.18 -5.34 1.55
CA ARG A 247 17.55 -5.90 1.50
C ARG A 247 17.97 -6.50 2.84
N ILE A 248 17.67 -5.84 3.95
CA ILE A 248 18.00 -6.30 5.31
C ILE A 248 17.23 -7.57 5.64
N LEU A 249 15.93 -7.59 5.35
CA LEU A 249 15.04 -8.71 5.67
C LEU A 249 15.23 -9.90 4.72
N LYS A 250 15.82 -9.67 3.53
CA LYS A 250 16.08 -10.69 2.50
C LYS A 250 14.82 -11.42 2.01
N TYR A 251 13.65 -10.84 2.18
CA TYR A 251 12.41 -11.30 1.59
C TYR A 251 11.54 -10.10 1.17
N PRO A 252 10.71 -10.25 0.13
CA PRO A 252 9.75 -9.23 -0.24
C PRO A 252 8.62 -9.19 0.78
N PHE A 253 8.10 -8.01 1.02
CA PHE A 253 6.81 -7.78 1.66
C PHE A 253 6.02 -6.80 0.79
N PRO A 254 4.71 -6.99 0.61
CA PRO A 254 3.91 -6.05 -0.15
C PRO A 254 3.79 -4.71 0.59
N ILE A 255 3.77 -3.63 -0.20
CA ILE A 255 3.44 -2.29 0.27
C ILE A 255 2.02 -1.99 -0.20
N PHE A 256 1.16 -1.57 0.71
CA PHE A 256 -0.18 -1.09 0.42
C PHE A 256 -0.25 0.41 0.68
N ALA A 257 -0.22 1.21 -0.38
CA ALA A 257 -0.30 2.65 -0.32
C ALA A 257 -1.75 3.12 -0.55
N LEU A 258 -2.23 4.02 0.33
CA LEU A 258 -3.58 4.56 0.27
C LEU A 258 -3.55 6.08 0.28
N THR A 259 -4.42 6.69 -0.51
CA THR A 259 -4.56 8.15 -0.51
C THR A 259 -5.96 8.57 -0.96
N ALA A 260 -6.39 9.75 -0.52
CA ALA A 260 -7.64 10.36 -0.96
C ALA A 260 -7.45 11.42 -2.06
N THR A 261 -6.24 11.88 -2.29
CA THR A 261 -5.98 13.12 -3.03
C THR A 261 -5.03 12.99 -4.21
N ALA A 262 -4.52 11.78 -4.51
CA ALA A 262 -3.65 11.59 -5.66
C ALA A 262 -4.45 11.74 -6.96
N VAL A 263 -4.02 12.66 -7.80
CA VAL A 263 -4.55 12.85 -9.14
C VAL A 263 -3.87 11.83 -10.06
N TRP A 264 -4.69 11.10 -10.81
CA TRP A 264 -4.24 10.30 -11.93
C TRP A 264 -4.36 11.10 -13.22
N ASP A 265 -3.27 11.17 -13.98
CA ASP A 265 -3.21 11.85 -15.27
C ASP A 265 -2.62 10.91 -16.35
N PRO A 266 -3.46 10.40 -17.27
CA PRO A 266 -3.01 9.49 -18.33
C PRO A 266 -2.01 10.15 -19.29
N THR A 267 -1.90 11.50 -19.29
CA THR A 267 -0.89 12.21 -20.11
C THR A 267 0.50 12.21 -19.46
N GLY A 268 0.61 11.77 -18.20
CA GLY A 268 1.86 11.69 -17.45
C GLY A 268 2.46 13.04 -17.01
N LYS A 269 1.80 14.17 -17.28
CA LYS A 269 2.36 15.49 -16.96
C LYS A 269 2.25 15.86 -15.48
N ASN A 270 1.17 15.40 -14.82
CA ASN A 270 0.88 15.67 -13.41
C ASN A 270 0.34 14.41 -12.71
N ASP A 271 0.90 13.25 -13.02
CA ASP A 271 0.43 11.98 -12.49
C ASP A 271 1.01 11.72 -11.09
N MET A 272 0.28 12.15 -10.06
CA MET A 272 0.66 11.89 -8.65
C MET A 272 0.63 10.40 -8.29
N VAL A 273 -0.14 9.59 -9.00
CA VAL A 273 -0.18 8.13 -8.80
C VAL A 273 1.15 7.53 -9.22
N PHE A 274 1.63 7.88 -10.41
CA PHE A 274 2.93 7.45 -10.91
C PHE A 274 4.07 7.93 -10.01
N ASP A 275 4.05 9.21 -9.63
CA ASP A 275 5.06 9.78 -8.72
C ASP A 275 5.08 9.09 -7.36
N THR A 276 3.92 8.72 -6.81
CA THR A 276 3.81 7.99 -5.55
C THR A 276 4.43 6.59 -5.66
N ILE A 277 4.09 5.84 -6.70
CA ILE A 277 4.64 4.50 -6.96
C ILE A 277 6.16 4.56 -7.09
N ARG A 278 6.67 5.49 -7.88
CA ARG A 278 8.11 5.70 -8.07
C ARG A 278 8.81 6.09 -6.78
N SER A 279 8.27 7.07 -6.06
CA SER A 279 8.87 7.57 -4.82
C SER A 279 8.94 6.50 -3.72
N LEU A 280 7.96 5.59 -3.65
CA LEU A 280 7.91 4.49 -2.68
C LEU A 280 8.62 3.21 -3.15
N ASN A 281 9.18 3.18 -4.37
CA ASN A 281 9.77 1.97 -4.98
C ASN A 281 8.78 0.78 -4.97
N MET A 282 7.57 1.02 -5.48
CA MET A 282 6.46 0.06 -5.43
C MET A 282 6.30 -0.77 -6.71
N ASP A 283 7.18 -0.66 -7.68
CA ASP A 283 7.10 -1.53 -8.85
C ASP A 283 7.54 -2.97 -8.51
N PRO A 284 6.77 -3.98 -8.96
CA PRO A 284 5.47 -3.96 -9.64
C PRO A 284 4.30 -3.57 -8.71
N CYS A 285 3.25 -2.90 -9.24
CA CYS A 285 2.15 -2.34 -8.46
C CYS A 285 0.78 -2.54 -9.10
N ILE A 286 -0.14 -3.19 -8.38
CA ILE A 286 -1.56 -3.25 -8.72
C ILE A 286 -2.20 -1.92 -8.33
N LYS A 287 -2.92 -1.29 -9.27
CA LYS A 287 -3.49 0.05 -9.09
C LYS A 287 -5.01 -0.01 -9.05
N TYR A 288 -5.60 0.44 -7.97
CA TYR A 288 -7.04 0.70 -7.83
C TYR A 288 -7.25 2.22 -7.78
N ILE A 289 -7.55 2.82 -8.92
CA ILE A 289 -7.71 4.26 -9.03
C ILE A 289 -9.18 4.61 -8.87
N GLY A 290 -9.52 5.12 -7.69
CA GLY A 290 -10.87 5.51 -7.34
C GLY A 290 -11.29 6.85 -7.93
N VAL A 291 -12.59 7.00 -8.14
CA VAL A 291 -13.21 8.28 -8.52
C VAL A 291 -13.24 9.17 -7.28
N VAL A 292 -12.38 10.18 -7.26
CA VAL A 292 -12.20 11.06 -6.09
C VAL A 292 -13.29 12.13 -6.00
N ARG A 293 -14.07 12.34 -7.07
CA ARG A 293 -15.13 13.33 -7.13
C ARG A 293 -16.24 13.02 -6.12
N ARG A 294 -16.62 14.03 -5.34
CA ARG A 294 -17.72 13.96 -4.38
C ARG A 294 -18.99 14.51 -5.00
N ASP A 295 -19.80 13.65 -5.57
CA ASP A 295 -21.07 14.04 -6.23
C ASP A 295 -22.13 14.53 -5.23
N ASN A 296 -21.91 14.31 -3.93
CA ASN A 296 -22.80 14.74 -2.83
C ASN A 296 -22.48 16.13 -2.27
N ILE A 297 -21.50 16.85 -2.82
CA ILE A 297 -21.12 18.19 -2.40
C ILE A 297 -21.40 19.14 -3.56
N SER A 298 -22.29 20.13 -3.35
CA SER A 298 -22.50 21.27 -4.23
C SER A 298 -21.88 22.52 -3.66
N PHE A 299 -21.23 23.33 -4.51
CA PHE A 299 -20.69 24.62 -4.12
C PHE A 299 -21.59 25.72 -4.64
N GLU A 300 -22.05 26.60 -3.76
CA GLU A 300 -22.74 27.84 -4.12
C GLU A 300 -21.82 29.03 -3.85
N ILE A 301 -21.56 29.83 -4.87
CA ILE A 301 -20.76 31.04 -4.76
C ILE A 301 -21.75 32.24 -4.75
N ASN A 302 -21.93 32.83 -3.59
CA ASN A 302 -22.72 34.06 -3.46
C ASN A 302 -21.77 35.27 -3.43
N MET A 303 -21.93 36.22 -4.36
CA MET A 303 -21.26 37.49 -4.26
C MET A 303 -21.99 38.34 -3.20
N SER A 304 -21.32 38.70 -2.14
CA SER A 304 -21.79 39.75 -1.22
C SER A 304 -21.49 41.10 -1.84
N ASN A 305 -22.51 41.92 -1.98
CA ASN A 305 -22.35 43.33 -2.37
C ASN A 305 -21.65 44.14 -1.28
#